data_9448dd33b5022c16e979f453ff545723
#
_entry.id   9448dd33b5022c16e979f453ff545723
#
_cell.length_a   1.000
_cell.length_b   1.000
_cell.length_c   1.000
_cell.angle_alpha   90.00
_cell.angle_beta   90.00
_cell.angle_gamma   90.00
#
_symmetry.space_group_name_H-M   'P 1'
#
loop_
_entity.id
_entity.type
_entity.pdbx_description
1 polymer ?
#
loop_
_entity_poly.entity_id
_entity_poly.type
_entity_poly.pdbx_seq_one_letter_code
_entity_poly.pdbx_strand_id
1 'polypeptide(L)'
;MWRARKAFMLLSLIVALWSAAVAQPGVTPEHRPTPPDSDEQRIADLVVASRILVQEGVLDSFGHVTVRSLNNPNHYFMPRAMPPALVTAKDIVELNLDSVPIDANAPRTNGERFIHGEIYRVRPDVGAIVHSHSPAVIPFSISPDRPLRPVLHMAGFLPARVPVFDHRDLSKDDSSLRGKLMVNNAKLGASLAKTLGNDSVVLIRGHGNAVAGASVPWAVLRAVYTQLNARVQMDAIALGGQVIHLDEDELKMHPVEVFDVDRPWQNLKSRLPKNP
;
A
#
# COMPACT_ATOMS: atom_id res chain seq x y z
N MET A 1 56.94 -47.68 -48.83
CA MET A 1 56.63 -47.64 -47.41
C MET A 1 55.39 -46.71 -47.20
N TRP A 2 54.27 -47.36 -46.97
CA TRP A 2 52.96 -46.72 -47.03
C TRP A 2 52.46 -46.55 -45.60
N ARG A 3 52.22 -45.30 -45.18
CA ARG A 3 51.60 -45.01 -43.87
C ARG A 3 50.13 -44.68 -44.03
N ALA A 4 49.30 -45.60 -43.54
CA ALA A 4 47.87 -45.40 -43.44
C ALA A 4 47.49 -44.43 -42.37
N ARG A 5 46.71 -43.38 -42.72
CA ARG A 5 46.05 -42.46 -41.77
C ARG A 5 44.69 -43.03 -41.40
N LYS A 6 44.53 -43.38 -40.12
CA LYS A 6 43.23 -43.73 -39.56
C LYS A 6 42.50 -42.43 -39.21
N ALA A 7 41.37 -42.19 -39.85
CA ALA A 7 40.44 -41.15 -39.48
C ALA A 7 39.59 -41.61 -38.27
N PHE A 8 39.65 -40.87 -37.16
CA PHE A 8 38.75 -41.04 -36.03
C PHE A 8 37.47 -40.21 -36.29
N MET A 9 36.35 -40.90 -36.49
CA MET A 9 35.02 -40.29 -36.55
C MET A 9 34.50 -40.16 -35.13
N LEU A 10 34.47 -38.92 -34.59
CA LEU A 10 33.81 -38.61 -33.33
C LEU A 10 32.30 -38.55 -33.59
N LEU A 11 31.57 -39.52 -33.06
CA LEU A 11 30.12 -39.49 -32.99
C LEU A 11 29.71 -38.66 -31.79
N SER A 12 29.23 -37.44 -32.02
CA SER A 12 28.65 -36.61 -30.98
C SER A 12 27.22 -37.04 -30.68
N LEU A 13 27.02 -37.78 -29.59
CA LEU A 13 25.69 -38.08 -29.06
C LEU A 13 25.13 -36.80 -28.41
N ILE A 14 24.15 -36.18 -29.07
CA ILE A 14 23.34 -35.12 -28.43
C ILE A 14 22.29 -35.84 -27.58
N VAL A 15 22.53 -35.85 -26.26
CA VAL A 15 21.52 -36.27 -25.29
C VAL A 15 20.58 -35.09 -25.07
N ALA A 16 19.40 -35.11 -25.71
CA ALA A 16 18.32 -34.18 -25.41
C ALA A 16 17.74 -34.54 -24.03
N LEU A 17 18.13 -33.81 -23.00
CA LEU A 17 17.46 -33.84 -21.70
C LEU A 17 16.08 -33.19 -21.84
N TRP A 18 15.07 -33.99 -22.02
CA TRP A 18 13.70 -33.58 -21.77
C TRP A 18 13.53 -33.42 -20.26
N SER A 19 13.61 -32.17 -19.78
CA SER A 19 13.12 -31.85 -18.46
C SER A 19 11.60 -31.97 -18.46
N ALA A 20 11.09 -33.12 -18.03
CA ALA A 20 9.69 -33.24 -17.69
C ALA A 20 9.43 -32.30 -16.51
N ALA A 21 8.80 -31.16 -16.78
CA ALA A 21 8.23 -30.33 -15.73
C ALA A 21 7.18 -31.18 -15.01
N VAL A 22 7.50 -31.62 -13.80
CA VAL A 22 6.54 -32.25 -12.90
C VAL A 22 5.52 -31.19 -12.58
N ALA A 23 4.36 -31.23 -13.22
CA ALA A 23 3.21 -30.43 -12.88
C ALA A 23 2.85 -30.75 -11.43
N GLN A 24 3.01 -29.80 -10.54
CA GLN A 24 2.52 -29.91 -9.18
C GLN A 24 0.99 -30.01 -9.22
N PRO A 25 0.38 -31.03 -8.57
CA PRO A 25 -1.07 -31.16 -8.60
C PRO A 25 -1.71 -30.02 -7.81
N GLY A 26 -2.48 -29.17 -8.51
CA GLY A 26 -3.68 -28.59 -7.96
C GLY A 26 -3.52 -27.40 -7.03
N VAL A 27 -2.75 -26.37 -7.42
CA VAL A 27 -3.17 -24.99 -7.07
C VAL A 27 -3.93 -24.48 -8.29
N THR A 28 -5.24 -24.63 -8.28
CA THR A 28 -6.11 -23.84 -9.15
C THR A 28 -5.71 -22.38 -8.95
N PRO A 29 -5.50 -21.59 -10.02
CA PRO A 29 -5.29 -20.15 -9.86
C PRO A 29 -6.54 -19.59 -9.19
N GLU A 30 -6.49 -19.45 -7.86
CA GLU A 30 -7.57 -18.83 -7.11
C GLU A 30 -7.78 -17.43 -7.67
N HIS A 31 -9.02 -17.16 -7.95
CA HIS A 31 -9.61 -16.01 -8.57
C HIS A 31 -8.85 -14.71 -8.26
N ARG A 32 -8.05 -14.21 -9.21
CA ARG A 32 -7.57 -12.82 -9.14
C ARG A 32 -8.81 -11.94 -9.19
N PRO A 33 -8.97 -10.96 -8.27
CA PRO A 33 -10.07 -10.03 -8.37
C PRO A 33 -10.07 -9.45 -9.77
N THR A 34 -11.21 -9.56 -10.44
CA THR A 34 -11.39 -8.87 -11.72
C THR A 34 -11.13 -7.38 -11.45
N PRO A 35 -10.17 -6.75 -12.12
CA PRO A 35 -9.97 -5.32 -11.94
C PRO A 35 -11.29 -4.60 -12.14
N PRO A 36 -11.60 -3.54 -11.38
CA PRO A 36 -12.81 -2.75 -11.61
C PRO A 36 -12.86 -2.33 -13.08
N ASP A 37 -13.97 -2.63 -13.72
CA ASP A 37 -14.14 -2.40 -15.16
C ASP A 37 -14.38 -0.91 -15.51
N SER A 38 -14.62 -0.06 -14.49
CA SER A 38 -14.94 1.34 -14.68
C SER A 38 -14.55 2.21 -13.48
N ASP A 39 -14.49 3.53 -13.69
CA ASP A 39 -14.27 4.49 -12.62
C ASP A 39 -15.44 4.50 -11.63
N GLU A 40 -16.68 4.21 -12.07
CA GLU A 40 -17.85 4.05 -11.20
C GLU A 40 -17.65 2.91 -10.19
N GLN A 41 -17.11 1.77 -10.65
CA GLN A 41 -16.81 0.65 -9.74
C GLN A 41 -15.67 1.02 -8.77
N ARG A 42 -14.64 1.75 -9.22
CA ARG A 42 -13.57 2.25 -8.36
C ARG A 42 -14.09 3.20 -7.28
N ILE A 43 -15.01 4.07 -7.65
CA ILE A 43 -15.70 4.97 -6.71
C ILE A 43 -16.54 4.18 -5.70
N ALA A 44 -17.28 3.17 -6.16
CA ALA A 44 -18.06 2.31 -5.28
C ALA A 44 -17.15 1.57 -4.28
N ASP A 45 -16.04 1.01 -4.72
CA ASP A 45 -15.08 0.34 -3.87
C ASP A 45 -14.40 1.32 -2.88
N LEU A 46 -14.13 2.56 -3.28
CA LEU A 46 -13.61 3.61 -2.39
C LEU A 46 -14.58 3.92 -1.25
N VAL A 47 -15.88 4.03 -1.55
CA VAL A 47 -16.92 4.26 -0.54
C VAL A 47 -16.97 3.09 0.45
N VAL A 48 -16.96 1.86 -0.05
CA VAL A 48 -16.93 0.64 0.77
C VAL A 48 -15.65 0.59 1.62
N ALA A 49 -14.49 0.89 1.04
CA ALA A 49 -13.21 0.95 1.73
C ALA A 49 -13.21 1.95 2.89
N SER A 50 -13.79 3.13 2.70
CA SER A 50 -13.91 4.15 3.75
C SER A 50 -14.66 3.61 4.97
N ARG A 51 -15.77 2.89 4.77
CA ARG A 51 -16.56 2.27 5.83
C ARG A 51 -15.85 1.10 6.50
N ILE A 52 -15.20 0.24 5.71
CA ILE A 52 -14.39 -0.88 6.24
C ILE A 52 -13.31 -0.35 7.18
N LEU A 53 -12.54 0.64 6.74
CA LEU A 53 -11.43 1.17 7.51
C LEU A 53 -11.87 1.88 8.79
N VAL A 54 -13.05 2.50 8.81
CA VAL A 54 -13.67 3.01 10.04
C VAL A 54 -14.04 1.86 10.97
N GLN A 55 -14.69 0.82 10.46
CA GLN A 55 -15.08 -0.35 11.26
C GLN A 55 -13.88 -1.09 11.85
N GLU A 56 -12.77 -1.19 11.10
CA GLU A 56 -11.53 -1.81 11.56
C GLU A 56 -10.71 -0.86 12.48
N GLY A 57 -11.18 0.37 12.72
CA GLY A 57 -10.50 1.34 13.58
C GLY A 57 -9.20 1.87 13.00
N VAL A 58 -9.03 1.79 11.68
CA VAL A 58 -7.89 2.39 10.95
C VAL A 58 -8.15 3.87 10.69
N LEU A 59 -9.40 4.23 10.36
CA LEU A 59 -9.87 5.61 10.23
C LEU A 59 -10.78 5.98 11.41
N ASP A 60 -10.74 7.22 11.80
CA ASP A 60 -11.63 7.83 12.79
C ASP A 60 -12.54 8.89 12.11
N SER A 61 -12.66 10.07 12.67
CA SER A 61 -13.34 11.21 12.03
C SER A 61 -12.53 11.81 10.88
N PHE A 62 -11.27 11.44 10.75
CA PHE A 62 -10.29 11.92 9.78
C PHE A 62 -9.65 10.74 9.02
N GLY A 63 -8.73 11.07 8.12
CA GLY A 63 -8.16 10.11 7.22
C GLY A 63 -9.06 9.88 5.99
N HIS A 64 -8.50 9.26 4.97
CA HIS A 64 -9.19 9.13 3.68
C HIS A 64 -8.56 8.07 2.80
N VAL A 65 -9.38 7.53 1.92
CA VAL A 65 -9.00 6.62 0.84
C VAL A 65 -9.06 7.38 -0.48
N THR A 66 -8.15 7.07 -1.39
CA THR A 66 -8.21 7.53 -2.78
C THR A 66 -8.01 6.36 -3.73
N VAL A 67 -8.47 6.53 -4.96
CA VAL A 67 -8.24 5.57 -6.04
C VAL A 67 -7.91 6.32 -7.34
N ARG A 68 -6.90 5.83 -8.07
CA ARG A 68 -6.53 6.36 -9.37
C ARG A 68 -7.63 6.11 -10.38
N SER A 69 -7.93 7.08 -11.26
CA SER A 69 -8.86 6.90 -12.37
C SER A 69 -8.32 5.85 -13.36
N LEU A 70 -9.22 5.03 -13.87
CA LEU A 70 -8.94 4.10 -14.96
C LEU A 70 -8.88 4.82 -16.29
N ASN A 71 -9.79 5.80 -16.50
CA ASN A 71 -9.94 6.54 -17.74
C ASN A 71 -8.78 7.54 -17.94
N ASN A 72 -8.26 8.13 -16.85
CA ASN A 72 -7.13 9.04 -16.91
C ASN A 72 -6.14 8.77 -15.76
N PRO A 73 -5.01 8.10 -16.00
CA PRO A 73 -4.03 7.75 -14.94
C PRO A 73 -3.38 8.97 -14.26
N ASN A 74 -3.54 10.18 -14.84
CA ASN A 74 -3.12 11.44 -14.22
C ASN A 74 -4.20 12.06 -13.31
N HIS A 75 -5.31 11.37 -13.09
CA HIS A 75 -6.38 11.77 -12.19
C HIS A 75 -6.59 10.73 -11.09
N TYR A 76 -7.20 11.15 -9.99
CA TYR A 76 -7.62 10.28 -8.91
C TYR A 76 -8.90 10.78 -8.25
N PHE A 77 -9.63 9.88 -7.64
CA PHE A 77 -10.87 10.13 -6.90
C PHE A 77 -10.60 10.18 -5.40
N MET A 78 -11.20 11.16 -4.72
CA MET A 78 -11.07 11.41 -3.30
C MET A 78 -12.38 11.89 -2.69
N PRO A 79 -12.76 11.47 -1.47
CA PRO A 79 -13.89 12.08 -0.78
C PRO A 79 -13.65 13.58 -0.54
N ARG A 80 -14.70 14.39 -0.64
CA ARG A 80 -14.66 15.76 -0.12
C ARG A 80 -14.32 15.76 1.39
N ALA A 81 -13.97 16.91 1.95
CA ALA A 81 -13.65 17.02 3.38
C ALA A 81 -14.86 16.69 4.26
N MET A 82 -14.95 15.43 4.70
CA MET A 82 -16.03 14.93 5.54
C MET A 82 -15.59 13.66 6.30
N PRO A 83 -16.31 13.25 7.37
CA PRO A 83 -16.02 12.00 8.06
C PRO A 83 -16.13 10.77 7.13
N PRO A 84 -15.14 9.85 7.13
CA PRO A 84 -15.10 8.74 6.18
C PRO A 84 -16.26 7.76 6.32
N ALA A 85 -16.84 7.61 7.51
CA ALA A 85 -18.03 6.77 7.72
C ALA A 85 -19.26 7.22 6.93
N LEU A 86 -19.37 8.51 6.60
CA LEU A 86 -20.54 9.12 5.97
C LEU A 86 -20.38 9.29 4.46
N VAL A 87 -19.26 8.88 3.89
CA VAL A 87 -18.95 9.04 2.46
C VAL A 87 -19.93 8.23 1.60
N THR A 88 -20.45 8.88 0.57
CA THR A 88 -21.25 8.29 -0.52
C THR A 88 -20.60 8.58 -1.89
N ALA A 89 -21.06 7.94 -2.94
CA ALA A 89 -20.55 8.20 -4.29
C ALA A 89 -20.70 9.67 -4.73
N LYS A 90 -21.71 10.39 -4.21
CA LYS A 90 -21.94 11.82 -4.52
C LYS A 90 -20.93 12.75 -3.85
N ASP A 91 -20.19 12.25 -2.88
CA ASP A 91 -19.18 13.01 -2.12
C ASP A 91 -17.78 12.88 -2.72
N ILE A 92 -17.63 12.12 -3.82
CA ILE A 92 -16.35 11.87 -4.45
C ILE A 92 -16.03 12.98 -5.44
N VAL A 93 -14.81 13.51 -5.35
CA VAL A 93 -14.26 14.56 -6.18
C VAL A 93 -13.12 13.97 -7.02
N GLU A 94 -13.08 14.28 -8.30
CA GLU A 94 -11.96 13.96 -9.18
C GLU A 94 -10.93 15.09 -9.12
N LEU A 95 -9.64 14.71 -8.91
CA LEU A 95 -8.50 15.63 -8.86
C LEU A 95 -7.43 15.19 -9.87
N ASN A 96 -6.67 16.16 -10.37
CA ASN A 96 -5.45 15.89 -11.11
C ASN A 96 -4.27 15.59 -10.14
N LEU A 97 -3.10 15.26 -10.69
CA LEU A 97 -1.91 14.97 -9.86
C LEU A 97 -1.35 16.21 -9.14
N ASP A 98 -1.72 17.43 -9.52
CA ASP A 98 -1.42 18.65 -8.76
C ASP A 98 -2.37 18.83 -7.58
N SER A 99 -3.24 17.83 -7.35
CA SER A 99 -4.26 17.85 -6.30
C SER A 99 -5.26 19.00 -6.44
N VAL A 100 -5.53 19.40 -7.68
CA VAL A 100 -6.54 20.40 -8.05
C VAL A 100 -7.79 19.67 -8.54
N PRO A 101 -8.99 20.00 -8.03
CA PRO A 101 -10.24 19.46 -8.55
C PRO A 101 -10.42 19.75 -10.05
N ILE A 102 -10.94 18.77 -10.79
CA ILE A 102 -11.25 18.92 -12.22
C ILE A 102 -12.49 19.80 -12.41
N ASP A 103 -13.50 19.62 -11.56
CA ASP A 103 -14.66 20.52 -11.54
C ASP A 103 -14.33 21.75 -10.68
N ALA A 104 -14.40 22.93 -11.30
CA ALA A 104 -14.21 24.22 -10.63
C ALA A 104 -15.24 24.49 -9.51
N ASN A 105 -16.41 23.84 -9.55
CA ASN A 105 -17.47 23.93 -8.55
C ASN A 105 -17.41 22.80 -7.51
N ALA A 106 -16.34 22.00 -7.54
CA ALA A 106 -16.19 20.89 -6.58
C ALA A 106 -16.28 21.39 -5.14
N PRO A 107 -16.88 20.60 -4.24
CA PRO A 107 -16.92 20.93 -2.83
C PRO A 107 -15.49 20.95 -2.24
N ARG A 108 -15.36 21.54 -1.05
CA ARG A 108 -14.08 21.62 -0.33
C ARG A 108 -13.43 20.24 -0.21
N THR A 109 -12.24 20.09 -0.77
CA THR A 109 -11.42 18.88 -0.70
C THR A 109 -10.60 18.82 0.60
N ASN A 110 -10.09 17.64 0.93
CA ASN A 110 -9.23 17.46 2.09
C ASN A 110 -7.91 18.23 1.94
N GLY A 111 -7.41 18.82 3.04
CA GLY A 111 -6.17 19.58 3.04
C GLY A 111 -4.94 18.73 2.71
N GLU A 112 -4.97 17.44 3.05
CA GLU A 112 -3.84 16.52 2.88
C GLU A 112 -3.89 15.70 1.57
N ARG A 113 -4.68 16.14 0.59
CA ARG A 113 -4.74 15.55 -0.73
C ARG A 113 -3.38 15.45 -1.45
N PHE A 114 -2.43 16.28 -1.06
CA PHE A 114 -1.05 16.25 -1.61
C PHE A 114 -0.28 14.98 -1.25
N ILE A 115 -0.62 14.28 -0.16
CA ILE A 115 -0.10 12.93 0.13
C ILE A 115 -0.36 12.04 -1.09
N HIS A 116 -1.59 12.04 -1.58
CA HIS A 116 -2.07 11.15 -2.64
C HIS A 116 -1.53 11.58 -4.01
N GLY A 117 -1.73 12.83 -4.39
CA GLY A 117 -1.31 13.36 -5.69
C GLY A 117 0.18 13.14 -5.96
N GLU A 118 1.04 13.40 -4.96
CA GLU A 118 2.47 13.26 -5.13
C GLU A 118 2.95 11.79 -5.11
N ILE A 119 2.31 10.90 -4.35
CA ILE A 119 2.57 9.46 -4.45
C ILE A 119 2.14 8.95 -5.83
N TYR A 120 0.92 9.28 -6.29
CA TYR A 120 0.48 8.87 -7.63
C TYR A 120 1.38 9.39 -8.75
N ARG A 121 1.96 10.58 -8.61
CA ARG A 121 2.87 11.18 -9.59
C ARG A 121 4.10 10.33 -9.83
N VAL A 122 4.70 9.79 -8.79
CA VAL A 122 5.96 9.05 -8.86
C VAL A 122 5.80 7.53 -8.87
N ARG A 123 4.59 7.02 -8.60
CA ARG A 123 4.28 5.60 -8.48
C ARG A 123 3.12 5.20 -9.40
N PRO A 124 3.37 4.97 -10.70
CA PRO A 124 2.33 4.55 -11.65
C PRO A 124 1.74 3.17 -11.34
N ASP A 125 2.44 2.35 -10.58
CA ASP A 125 2.00 1.04 -10.09
C ASP A 125 0.97 1.12 -8.96
N VAL A 126 0.84 2.28 -8.30
CA VAL A 126 -0.11 2.49 -7.22
C VAL A 126 -1.48 2.86 -7.77
N GLY A 127 -2.48 2.02 -7.49
CA GLY A 127 -3.89 2.24 -7.87
C GLY A 127 -4.73 2.84 -6.75
N ALA A 128 -4.37 2.64 -5.48
CA ALA A 128 -5.10 3.20 -4.34
C ALA A 128 -4.18 3.55 -3.17
N ILE A 129 -4.60 4.54 -2.36
CA ILE A 129 -3.84 5.00 -1.20
C ILE A 129 -4.80 5.21 -0.02
N VAL A 130 -4.38 4.76 1.17
CA VAL A 130 -5.01 5.05 2.45
C VAL A 130 -4.10 5.97 3.27
N HIS A 131 -4.61 7.11 3.73
CA HIS A 131 -3.99 7.90 4.77
C HIS A 131 -4.80 7.77 6.05
N SER A 132 -4.14 7.45 7.16
CA SER A 132 -4.81 7.23 8.45
C SER A 132 -4.01 7.76 9.64
N HIS A 133 -4.72 7.99 10.76
CA HIS A 133 -4.18 8.35 12.06
C HIS A 133 -4.23 7.15 13.03
N SER A 134 -3.91 5.93 12.53
CA SER A 134 -4.00 4.69 13.31
C SER A 134 -3.23 4.80 14.62
N PRO A 135 -3.89 4.71 15.81
CA PRO A 135 -3.24 4.88 17.11
C PRO A 135 -2.16 3.83 17.39
N ALA A 136 -2.29 2.63 16.82
CA ALA A 136 -1.31 1.57 16.97
C ALA A 136 -0.01 1.83 16.18
N VAL A 137 -0.11 2.59 15.09
CA VAL A 137 1.03 2.87 14.18
C VAL A 137 1.81 4.10 14.64
N ILE A 138 1.13 5.12 15.15
CA ILE A 138 1.73 6.40 15.57
C ILE A 138 2.93 6.23 16.53
N PRO A 139 2.90 5.37 17.57
CA PRO A 139 4.02 5.20 18.48
C PRO A 139 5.35 4.87 17.77
N PHE A 140 5.32 4.09 16.70
CA PHE A 140 6.50 3.72 15.93
C PHE A 140 7.06 4.91 15.10
N SER A 141 6.24 5.90 14.79
CA SER A 141 6.67 7.10 14.08
C SER A 141 7.45 8.07 14.97
N ILE A 142 7.36 7.94 16.29
CA ILE A 142 7.98 8.81 17.29
C ILE A 142 9.00 8.08 18.18
N SER A 143 9.24 6.79 17.94
CA SER A 143 10.15 5.95 18.72
C SER A 143 11.27 5.42 17.81
N PRO A 144 12.32 6.22 17.53
CA PRO A 144 13.34 5.88 16.54
C PRO A 144 14.10 4.58 16.86
N ASP A 145 14.24 4.24 18.16
CA ASP A 145 14.89 3.01 18.63
C ASP A 145 13.97 1.77 18.56
N ARG A 146 12.71 1.98 18.23
CA ARG A 146 11.69 0.94 18.10
C ARG A 146 10.95 1.08 16.78
N PRO A 147 11.62 0.84 15.63
CA PRO A 147 10.98 0.98 14.32
C PRO A 147 9.86 -0.04 14.14
N LEU A 148 8.85 0.34 13.34
CA LEU A 148 7.85 -0.62 12.86
C LEU A 148 8.53 -1.60 11.91
N ARG A 149 8.39 -2.89 12.20
CA ARG A 149 8.96 -4.00 11.44
C ARG A 149 7.94 -5.12 11.31
N PRO A 150 8.01 -5.97 10.29
CA PRO A 150 7.11 -7.11 10.16
C PRO A 150 7.36 -8.16 11.26
N VAL A 151 6.31 -8.52 11.99
CA VAL A 151 6.30 -9.58 13.01
C VAL A 151 5.18 -10.60 12.75
N LEU A 152 4.35 -10.33 11.76
CA LEU A 152 3.19 -11.11 11.38
C LEU A 152 3.31 -11.50 9.90
N HIS A 153 3.14 -12.78 9.55
CA HIS A 153 3.28 -13.24 8.16
C HIS A 153 2.39 -12.46 7.16
N MET A 154 1.16 -12.08 7.56
CA MET A 154 0.27 -11.27 6.72
C MET A 154 0.75 -9.82 6.51
N ALA A 155 1.79 -9.40 7.23
CA ALA A 155 2.43 -8.10 7.07
C ALA A 155 3.77 -8.18 6.30
N GLY A 156 4.01 -9.26 5.55
CA GLY A 156 5.20 -9.46 4.73
C GLY A 156 5.40 -8.42 3.61
N PHE A 157 4.39 -7.59 3.32
CA PHE A 157 4.50 -6.42 2.44
C PHE A 157 5.23 -5.23 3.09
N LEU A 158 5.45 -5.25 4.40
CA LEU A 158 6.23 -4.22 5.08
C LEU A 158 7.72 -4.44 4.79
N PRO A 159 8.49 -3.36 4.60
CA PRO A 159 9.95 -3.47 4.55
C PRO A 159 10.52 -3.89 5.90
N ALA A 160 11.75 -4.38 5.93
CA ALA A 160 12.45 -4.76 7.15
C ALA A 160 12.47 -3.64 8.22
N ARG A 161 12.30 -2.41 7.80
CA ARG A 161 12.06 -1.21 8.62
C ARG A 161 11.19 -0.24 7.85
N VAL A 162 10.01 0.06 8.37
CA VAL A 162 9.10 1.02 7.73
C VAL A 162 9.69 2.44 7.82
N PRO A 163 9.81 3.17 6.70
CA PRO A 163 10.38 4.52 6.69
C PRO A 163 9.46 5.51 7.42
N VAL A 164 10.08 6.56 7.98
CA VAL A 164 9.38 7.64 8.68
C VAL A 164 9.67 8.97 7.99
N PHE A 165 8.62 9.62 7.50
CA PHE A 165 8.69 11.01 7.03
C PHE A 165 8.63 11.96 8.23
N ASP A 166 9.64 12.83 8.36
CA ASP A 166 9.72 13.85 9.39
C ASP A 166 9.74 15.24 8.77
N HIS A 167 8.72 16.04 9.04
CA HIS A 167 8.63 17.44 8.58
C HIS A 167 9.83 18.29 9.00
N ARG A 168 10.48 17.96 10.12
CA ARG A 168 11.62 18.69 10.63
C ARG A 168 12.83 18.66 9.70
N ASP A 169 12.97 17.61 8.88
CA ASP A 169 14.07 17.51 7.93
C ASP A 169 13.95 18.57 6.83
N LEU A 170 12.74 18.86 6.38
CA LEU A 170 12.49 19.96 5.43
C LEU A 170 12.56 21.34 6.06
N SER A 171 12.21 21.47 7.34
CA SER A 171 12.23 22.77 8.04
C SER A 171 13.64 23.28 8.35
N LYS A 172 14.68 22.46 8.15
CA LYS A 172 16.09 22.86 8.20
C LYS A 172 16.40 23.85 7.06
N ASP A 173 15.84 23.58 5.89
CA ASP A 173 16.07 24.35 4.66
C ASP A 173 14.97 25.39 4.39
N ASP A 174 13.80 25.24 5.01
CA ASP A 174 12.63 26.09 4.80
C ASP A 174 11.92 26.37 6.13
N SER A 175 12.21 27.53 6.71
CA SER A 175 11.66 27.94 8.00
C SER A 175 10.13 28.11 8.00
N SER A 176 9.50 28.29 6.82
CA SER A 176 8.02 28.38 6.70
C SER A 176 7.33 27.07 7.01
N LEU A 177 8.09 25.95 7.02
CA LEU A 177 7.60 24.60 7.35
C LEU A 177 7.75 24.25 8.84
N ARG A 178 8.33 25.14 9.66
CA ARG A 178 8.47 24.89 11.11
C ARG A 178 7.11 24.69 11.77
N GLY A 179 7.02 23.67 12.62
CA GLY A 179 5.81 23.33 13.36
C GLY A 179 4.68 22.76 12.52
N LYS A 180 4.87 22.56 11.21
CA LYS A 180 3.91 21.88 10.37
C LYS A 180 3.89 20.40 10.70
N LEU A 181 2.68 19.82 10.83
CA LEU A 181 2.47 18.39 11.05
C LEU A 181 1.60 17.78 9.94
N MET A 182 0.91 18.61 9.16
CA MET A 182 0.05 18.18 8.05
C MET A 182 0.78 18.30 6.72
N VAL A 183 0.59 17.31 5.85
CA VAL A 183 1.13 17.30 4.48
C VAL A 183 0.16 18.02 3.54
N ASN A 184 0.13 19.36 3.63
CA ASN A 184 -0.90 20.21 3.02
C ASN A 184 -0.42 21.03 1.82
N ASN A 185 0.70 20.67 1.22
CA ASN A 185 1.21 21.27 -0.01
C ASN A 185 2.07 20.27 -0.80
N ALA A 186 2.31 20.57 -2.08
CA ALA A 186 3.06 19.70 -3.00
C ALA A 186 4.50 19.40 -2.52
N LYS A 187 5.21 20.39 -1.96
CA LYS A 187 6.58 20.19 -1.46
C LYS A 187 6.66 19.13 -0.35
N LEU A 188 5.73 19.17 0.61
CA LEU A 188 5.63 18.19 1.68
C LEU A 188 5.20 16.82 1.12
N GLY A 189 4.21 16.79 0.20
CA GLY A 189 3.78 15.58 -0.47
C GLY A 189 4.88 14.90 -1.26
N ALA A 190 5.64 15.66 -2.06
CA ALA A 190 6.76 15.14 -2.83
C ALA A 190 7.87 14.55 -1.93
N SER A 191 8.17 15.20 -0.81
CA SER A 191 9.14 14.67 0.16
C SER A 191 8.65 13.40 0.85
N LEU A 192 7.36 13.32 1.19
CA LEU A 192 6.75 12.11 1.72
C LEU A 192 6.78 10.98 0.69
N ALA A 193 6.43 11.25 -0.56
CA ALA A 193 6.48 10.28 -1.65
C ALA A 193 7.92 9.77 -1.89
N LYS A 194 8.93 10.65 -1.80
CA LYS A 194 10.33 10.28 -1.84
C LYS A 194 10.72 9.36 -0.66
N THR A 195 10.23 9.65 0.54
CA THR A 195 10.47 8.81 1.73
C THR A 195 9.80 7.45 1.61
N LEU A 196 8.60 7.38 1.03
CA LEU A 196 7.91 6.11 0.72
C LEU A 196 8.74 5.27 -0.25
N GLY A 197 9.32 5.89 -1.29
CA GLY A 197 10.09 5.18 -2.32
C GLY A 197 9.25 4.10 -2.99
N ASN A 198 9.78 2.87 -3.05
CA ASN A 198 9.10 1.69 -3.60
C ASN A 198 8.32 0.90 -2.55
N ASP A 199 8.38 1.29 -1.29
CA ASP A 199 7.68 0.62 -0.21
C ASP A 199 6.15 0.81 -0.31
N SER A 200 5.43 0.00 0.45
CA SER A 200 3.96 0.08 0.52
C SER A 200 3.47 0.99 1.65
N VAL A 201 4.32 1.32 2.62
CA VAL A 201 3.94 2.06 3.83
C VAL A 201 5.02 3.07 4.19
N VAL A 202 4.59 4.29 4.51
CA VAL A 202 5.43 5.33 5.15
C VAL A 202 4.71 5.86 6.38
N LEU A 203 5.43 5.98 7.49
CA LEU A 203 4.94 6.64 8.70
C LEU A 203 5.14 8.16 8.56
N ILE A 204 4.24 8.92 9.16
CA ILE A 204 4.34 10.37 9.28
C ILE A 204 4.53 10.68 10.77
N ARG A 205 5.69 11.23 11.12
CA ARG A 205 6.07 11.44 12.52
C ARG A 205 5.02 12.19 13.33
N GLY A 206 4.52 11.53 14.40
CA GLY A 206 3.53 12.09 15.34
C GLY A 206 2.17 12.40 14.72
N HIS A 207 1.85 11.77 13.55
CA HIS A 207 0.63 12.06 12.81
C HIS A 207 -0.10 10.76 12.44
N GLY A 208 0.51 9.89 11.67
CA GLY A 208 -0.11 8.67 11.15
C GLY A 208 0.75 7.98 10.10
N ASN A 209 0.12 7.53 9.03
CA ASN A 209 0.79 6.83 7.93
C ASN A 209 0.08 7.01 6.60
N ALA A 210 0.79 6.74 5.50
CA ALA A 210 0.22 6.51 4.19
C ALA A 210 0.54 5.08 3.74
N VAL A 211 -0.47 4.42 3.16
CA VAL A 211 -0.39 3.03 2.67
C VAL A 211 -0.78 2.98 1.21
N ALA A 212 0.10 2.44 0.38
CA ALA A 212 -0.09 2.30 -1.07
C ALA A 212 -0.43 0.86 -1.46
N GLY A 213 -1.32 0.71 -2.43
CA GLY A 213 -1.71 -0.59 -2.99
C GLY A 213 -2.00 -0.50 -4.48
N ALA A 214 -1.87 -1.62 -5.19
CA ALA A 214 -2.18 -1.71 -6.62
C ALA A 214 -3.69 -1.52 -6.92
N SER A 215 -4.54 -1.71 -5.91
CA SER A 215 -6.00 -1.52 -5.98
C SER A 215 -6.56 -1.14 -4.61
N VAL A 216 -7.84 -0.74 -4.56
CA VAL A 216 -8.55 -0.44 -3.30
C VAL A 216 -8.51 -1.63 -2.34
N PRO A 217 -8.84 -2.87 -2.72
CA PRO A 217 -8.72 -4.03 -1.84
C PRO A 217 -7.31 -4.20 -1.25
N TRP A 218 -6.26 -4.04 -2.07
CA TRP A 218 -4.88 -4.14 -1.60
C TRP A 218 -4.50 -3.03 -0.62
N ALA A 219 -4.87 -1.78 -0.88
CA ALA A 219 -4.60 -0.67 0.02
C ALA A 219 -5.30 -0.85 1.37
N VAL A 220 -6.56 -1.32 1.36
CA VAL A 220 -7.33 -1.63 2.58
C VAL A 220 -6.69 -2.77 3.37
N LEU A 221 -6.37 -3.88 2.71
CA LEU A 221 -5.72 -5.02 3.34
C LEU A 221 -4.41 -4.60 4.02
N ARG A 222 -3.56 -3.90 3.29
CA ARG A 222 -2.28 -3.40 3.81
C ARG A 222 -2.49 -2.44 4.98
N ALA A 223 -3.49 -1.55 4.94
CA ALA A 223 -3.77 -0.62 6.04
C ALA A 223 -4.21 -1.35 7.31
N VAL A 224 -5.13 -2.32 7.19
CA VAL A 224 -5.60 -3.16 8.30
C VAL A 224 -4.45 -3.98 8.91
N TYR A 225 -3.64 -4.65 8.07
CA TYR A 225 -2.54 -5.48 8.56
C TYR A 225 -1.34 -4.66 9.04
N THR A 226 -1.12 -3.45 8.56
CA THR A 226 -0.14 -2.52 9.16
C THR A 226 -0.52 -2.19 10.60
N GLN A 227 -1.80 -1.87 10.85
CA GLN A 227 -2.31 -1.61 12.20
C GLN A 227 -2.23 -2.85 13.09
N LEU A 228 -2.62 -4.02 12.58
CA LEU A 228 -2.57 -5.28 13.32
C LEU A 228 -1.12 -5.65 13.67
N ASN A 229 -0.20 -5.57 12.70
CA ASN A 229 1.22 -5.82 12.93
C ASN A 229 1.80 -4.87 13.98
N ALA A 230 1.42 -3.60 13.94
CA ALA A 230 1.85 -2.63 14.94
C ALA A 230 1.37 -3.00 16.36
N ARG A 231 0.12 -3.44 16.51
CA ARG A 231 -0.41 -3.92 17.79
C ARG A 231 0.36 -5.15 18.29
N VAL A 232 0.53 -6.17 17.45
CA VAL A 232 1.26 -7.39 17.77
C VAL A 232 2.71 -7.08 18.17
N GLN A 233 3.38 -6.16 17.45
CA GLN A 233 4.73 -5.74 17.80
C GLN A 233 4.78 -5.00 19.15
N MET A 234 3.81 -4.13 19.45
CA MET A 234 3.71 -3.49 20.77
C MET A 234 3.50 -4.49 21.90
N ASP A 235 2.60 -5.46 21.69
CA ASP A 235 2.34 -6.52 22.67
C ASP A 235 3.59 -7.37 22.90
N ALA A 236 4.31 -7.74 21.86
CA ALA A 236 5.58 -8.46 21.94
C ALA A 236 6.65 -7.66 22.71
N ILE A 237 6.74 -6.35 22.49
CA ILE A 237 7.63 -5.46 23.26
C ILE A 237 7.21 -5.43 24.74
N ALA A 238 5.91 -5.39 25.04
CA ALA A 238 5.39 -5.37 26.40
C ALA A 238 5.62 -6.68 27.17
N LEU A 239 5.70 -7.83 26.48
CA LEU A 239 6.08 -9.12 27.07
C LEU A 239 7.54 -9.10 27.58
N GLY A 240 8.36 -8.16 27.15
CA GLY A 240 9.79 -8.08 27.49
C GLY A 240 10.66 -9.02 26.65
N GLY A 241 11.96 -8.80 26.73
CA GLY A 241 12.93 -9.58 25.95
C GLY A 241 13.12 -9.07 24.53
N GLN A 242 13.72 -9.91 23.70
CA GLN A 242 14.01 -9.61 22.29
C GLN A 242 12.79 -9.95 21.44
N VAL A 243 12.33 -9.00 20.63
CA VAL A 243 11.29 -9.23 19.61
C VAL A 243 11.96 -9.86 18.37
N ILE A 244 11.44 -11.00 17.93
CA ILE A 244 11.86 -11.67 16.69
C ILE A 244 10.98 -11.10 15.56
N HIS A 245 11.63 -10.60 14.53
CA HIS A 245 10.98 -10.06 13.33
C HIS A 245 11.10 -11.06 12.18
N LEU A 246 10.25 -10.93 11.18
CA LEU A 246 10.43 -11.67 9.93
C LEU A 246 11.76 -11.26 9.30
N ASP A 247 12.52 -12.25 8.85
CA ASP A 247 13.79 -12.04 8.16
C ASP A 247 13.60 -11.81 6.65
N GLU A 248 14.69 -11.49 5.95
CA GLU A 248 14.64 -11.20 4.51
C GLU A 248 14.19 -12.39 3.66
N ASP A 249 14.50 -13.61 4.07
CA ASP A 249 14.12 -14.81 3.31
C ASP A 249 12.64 -15.12 3.55
N GLU A 250 12.13 -14.95 4.77
CA GLU A 250 10.71 -15.05 5.07
C GLU A 250 9.90 -13.98 4.30
N LEU A 251 10.40 -12.74 4.23
CA LEU A 251 9.75 -11.68 3.45
C LEU A 251 9.74 -11.97 1.95
N LYS A 252 10.79 -12.57 1.39
CA LYS A 252 10.84 -12.98 -0.04
C LYS A 252 9.91 -14.15 -0.35
N MET A 253 9.74 -15.08 0.61
CA MET A 253 8.88 -16.26 0.43
C MET A 253 7.39 -15.97 0.59
N HIS A 254 7.04 -14.82 1.19
CA HIS A 254 5.67 -14.41 1.44
C HIS A 254 5.34 -13.04 0.81
N PRO A 255 5.59 -12.83 -0.51
CA PRO A 255 5.08 -11.64 -1.16
C PRO A 255 3.56 -11.67 -1.06
N VAL A 256 2.99 -10.59 -0.54
CA VAL A 256 1.53 -10.48 -0.30
C VAL A 256 0.74 -10.65 -1.60
N GLU A 257 1.36 -10.39 -2.75
CA GLU A 257 0.77 -10.59 -4.07
C GLU A 257 0.45 -12.07 -4.41
N VAL A 258 0.99 -13.02 -3.65
CA VAL A 258 0.64 -14.45 -3.78
C VAL A 258 -0.70 -14.76 -3.12
N PHE A 259 -1.14 -13.93 -2.17
CA PHE A 259 -2.43 -14.13 -1.52
C PHE A 259 -3.57 -13.57 -2.38
N ASP A 260 -4.65 -14.34 -2.43
CA ASP A 260 -5.91 -13.85 -2.99
C ASP A 260 -6.48 -12.73 -2.10
N VAL A 261 -6.41 -11.49 -2.59
CA VAL A 261 -6.94 -10.32 -1.88
C VAL A 261 -8.48 -10.32 -1.80
N ASP A 262 -9.15 -11.07 -2.69
CA ASP A 262 -10.61 -11.14 -2.70
C ASP A 262 -11.17 -11.76 -1.42
N ARG A 263 -10.54 -12.81 -0.92
CA ARG A 263 -10.99 -13.47 0.31
C ARG A 263 -11.07 -12.52 1.50
N PRO A 264 -10.02 -11.79 1.91
CA PRO A 264 -10.13 -10.80 2.98
C PRO A 264 -11.02 -9.62 2.61
N TRP A 265 -11.02 -9.17 1.35
CA TRP A 265 -11.89 -8.08 0.89
C TRP A 265 -13.37 -8.42 1.06
N GLN A 266 -13.81 -9.61 0.60
CA GLN A 266 -15.19 -10.06 0.77
C GLN A 266 -15.56 -10.29 2.24
N ASN A 267 -14.63 -10.83 3.04
CA ASN A 267 -14.84 -10.96 4.48
C ASN A 267 -15.06 -9.60 5.15
N LEU A 268 -14.22 -8.61 4.86
CA LEU A 268 -14.37 -7.26 5.42
C LEU A 268 -15.69 -6.61 4.98
N LYS A 269 -16.05 -6.74 3.70
CA LYS A 269 -17.34 -6.26 3.18
C LYS A 269 -18.53 -6.91 3.89
N SER A 270 -18.50 -8.23 4.12
CA SER A 270 -19.59 -8.97 4.74
C SER A 270 -19.88 -8.56 6.19
N ARG A 271 -18.90 -7.94 6.84
CA ARG A 271 -19.00 -7.45 8.23
C ARG A 271 -19.60 -6.06 8.33
N LEU A 272 -19.72 -5.34 7.22
CA LEU A 272 -20.38 -4.03 7.21
C LEU A 272 -21.88 -4.17 7.54
N PRO A 273 -22.48 -3.20 8.25
CA PRO A 273 -23.92 -3.16 8.47
C PRO A 273 -24.69 -3.25 7.15
N LYS A 274 -25.73 -4.10 7.09
CA LYS A 274 -26.52 -4.32 5.87
C LYS A 274 -27.36 -3.10 5.45
N ASN A 275 -27.59 -2.15 6.36
CA ASN A 275 -28.23 -0.85 6.09
C ASN A 275 -27.43 0.21 6.85
N PRO A 276 -26.70 1.09 6.15
CA PRO A 276 -26.10 2.27 6.76
C PRO A 276 -27.12 3.38 6.94
#